data_06f02e99c6e28e8d65b29158c58bd1ca
#
_entry.id   06f02e99c6e28e8d65b29158c58bd1ca
#
_cell.length_a   1.000
_cell.length_b   1.000
_cell.length_c   1.000
_cell.angle_alpha   90.00
_cell.angle_beta   90.00
_cell.angle_gamma   90.00
#
_symmetry.space_group_name_H-M   'P 1'
#
loop_
_entity.id
_entity.type
_entity.pdbx_description
1 polymer ?
#
loop_
_entity_poly.entity_id
_entity_poly.type
_entity_poly.pdbx_seq_one_letter_code
_entity_poly.pdbx_strand_id
1 'polypeptide(L)'
;MKTAFPSSATAIVDLLCHRIFGIALGYEDLNDHDELRTDPGYAAIVGKSDPTGSDRSRDRDRGYALAGSSTLNRFELGSEDGSASNRYRKIVGEFSEIEELITELSLEQMALEGTPPMIFIDADATDDPLHGRQEGRFFHGYYDSYCYLPLYIFSGDYLLCAKLIPSKIDACDGVIEELKRIIPRIREKLPGVKIVFLGDSGFCREEILSWLQDEAHIDYVIDMAKNNRLLKKISAELEEAEKIYDEEGKPCRIFKGFYYMTRNSWSRYRRVIGKAEHLEKGSNPRFVLTSLVMPEYSPEMIYEELYCARGEMENRIKEQQLCLFADRTSTHWLSSNQLRVWLSGIAYILLNAMRSFALKGTEMARARCDSIRLKLFKIGALVRVSVRRVYLTMSSSYPYKTIFEMAYLNLQKIRV
;
A
#
# COMPACT_ATOMS: atom_id res chain seq x y z
N MET A 1 -20.90 -37.36 -23.16
CA MET A 1 -19.84 -37.32 -22.15
C MET A 1 -19.27 -35.93 -22.11
N LYS A 2 -19.84 -35.02 -21.27
CA LYS A 2 -19.39 -33.62 -21.13
C LYS A 2 -18.42 -33.60 -19.97
N THR A 3 -17.12 -33.55 -20.25
CA THR A 3 -16.10 -33.18 -19.27
C THR A 3 -16.33 -31.72 -18.90
N ALA A 4 -17.01 -31.48 -17.79
CA ALA A 4 -17.05 -30.19 -17.16
C ALA A 4 -15.63 -29.87 -16.66
N PHE A 5 -14.87 -29.12 -17.45
CA PHE A 5 -13.78 -28.36 -16.87
C PHE A 5 -14.43 -27.42 -15.83
N PRO A 6 -13.86 -27.29 -14.61
CA PRO A 6 -14.26 -26.20 -13.73
C PRO A 6 -14.19 -24.94 -14.57
N SER A 7 -15.17 -24.06 -14.46
CA SER A 7 -15.21 -22.83 -15.27
C SER A 7 -13.82 -22.17 -15.13
N SER A 8 -13.26 -21.69 -16.23
CA SER A 8 -11.92 -21.09 -16.23
C SER A 8 -11.80 -20.01 -15.14
N ALA A 9 -12.88 -19.32 -14.83
CA ALA A 9 -12.99 -18.34 -13.76
C ALA A 9 -12.72 -18.93 -12.35
N THR A 10 -13.33 -20.05 -11.97
CA THR A 10 -13.11 -20.68 -10.65
C THR A 10 -11.64 -21.07 -10.46
N ALA A 11 -11.00 -21.60 -11.53
CA ALA A 11 -9.59 -21.97 -11.47
C ALA A 11 -8.66 -20.73 -11.28
N ILE A 12 -9.01 -19.58 -11.85
CA ILE A 12 -8.24 -18.33 -11.68
C ILE A 12 -8.40 -17.79 -10.27
N VAL A 13 -9.61 -17.75 -9.73
CA VAL A 13 -9.87 -17.34 -8.35
C VAL A 13 -9.07 -18.21 -7.35
N ASP A 14 -9.04 -19.53 -7.56
CA ASP A 14 -8.25 -20.42 -6.73
C ASP A 14 -6.75 -20.08 -6.78
N LEU A 15 -6.19 -19.73 -7.95
CA LEU A 15 -4.78 -19.34 -8.08
C LEU A 15 -4.50 -17.99 -7.40
N LEU A 16 -5.39 -17.03 -7.55
CA LEU A 16 -5.31 -15.72 -6.88
C LEU A 16 -5.33 -15.90 -5.37
N CYS A 17 -6.36 -16.58 -4.83
CA CYS A 17 -6.48 -16.83 -3.39
C CYS A 17 -5.27 -17.59 -2.85
N HIS A 18 -4.82 -18.64 -3.59
CA HIS A 18 -3.65 -19.40 -3.21
C HIS A 18 -2.41 -18.52 -3.08
N ARG A 19 -2.20 -17.60 -4.02
CA ARG A 19 -1.02 -16.72 -3.99
C ARG A 19 -1.14 -15.59 -2.96
N ILE A 20 -2.29 -14.91 -2.89
CA ILE A 20 -2.53 -13.81 -1.96
C ILE A 20 -2.45 -14.29 -0.50
N PHE A 21 -3.09 -15.41 -0.18
CA PHE A 21 -3.04 -15.97 1.18
C PHE A 21 -1.63 -16.49 1.51
N GLY A 22 -0.90 -17.05 0.52
CA GLY A 22 0.49 -17.43 0.68
C GLY A 22 1.36 -16.24 1.10
N ILE A 23 1.25 -15.09 0.41
CA ILE A 23 1.94 -13.85 0.75
C ILE A 23 1.56 -13.38 2.16
N ALA A 24 0.26 -13.35 2.48
CA ALA A 24 -0.22 -12.96 3.82
C ALA A 24 0.35 -13.86 4.92
N LEU A 25 0.50 -15.15 4.64
CA LEU A 25 1.10 -16.15 5.54
C LEU A 25 2.64 -16.12 5.56
N GLY A 26 3.28 -15.31 4.70
CA GLY A 26 4.73 -15.14 4.67
C GLY A 26 5.47 -16.15 3.80
N TYR A 27 4.80 -16.71 2.82
CA TYR A 27 5.40 -17.56 1.79
C TYR A 27 5.70 -16.71 0.56
N GLU A 28 6.95 -16.30 0.47
CA GLU A 28 7.45 -15.41 -0.59
C GLU A 28 7.59 -16.15 -1.92
N ASP A 29 8.27 -17.29 -1.88
CA ASP A 29 8.64 -18.03 -3.05
C ASP A 29 7.51 -18.94 -3.58
N LEU A 30 7.44 -19.07 -4.91
CA LEU A 30 6.53 -20.02 -5.54
C LEU A 30 6.84 -21.47 -5.16
N ASN A 31 8.11 -21.79 -4.83
CA ASN A 31 8.52 -23.13 -4.42
C ASN A 31 7.84 -23.58 -3.11
N ASP A 32 7.56 -22.64 -2.19
CA ASP A 32 6.84 -22.94 -0.95
C ASP A 32 5.47 -23.53 -1.22
N HIS A 33 4.86 -23.17 -2.35
CA HIS A 33 3.55 -23.68 -2.76
C HIS A 33 3.56 -25.16 -3.17
N ASP A 34 4.72 -25.77 -3.41
CA ASP A 34 4.81 -27.22 -3.64
C ASP A 34 4.57 -28.01 -2.35
N GLU A 35 4.85 -27.42 -1.18
CA GLU A 35 4.48 -27.97 0.12
C GLU A 35 3.04 -27.57 0.51
N LEU A 36 2.70 -26.28 0.38
CA LEU A 36 1.38 -25.73 0.74
C LEU A 36 0.22 -26.41 0.02
N ARG A 37 0.41 -26.90 -1.20
CA ARG A 37 -0.64 -27.59 -1.99
C ARG A 37 -1.13 -28.89 -1.37
N THR A 38 -0.40 -29.43 -0.38
CA THR A 38 -0.75 -30.64 0.36
C THR A 38 -1.46 -30.35 1.68
N ASP A 39 -1.47 -29.10 2.13
CA ASP A 39 -2.09 -28.70 3.39
C ASP A 39 -3.63 -28.60 3.25
N PRO A 40 -4.40 -29.49 3.89
CA PRO A 40 -5.85 -29.48 3.76
C PRO A 40 -6.50 -28.27 4.48
N GLY A 41 -5.87 -27.71 5.51
CA GLY A 41 -6.34 -26.49 6.16
C GLY A 41 -6.20 -25.29 5.22
N TYR A 42 -5.06 -25.17 4.57
CA TYR A 42 -4.82 -24.12 3.60
C TYR A 42 -5.71 -24.28 2.35
N ALA A 43 -5.91 -25.51 1.86
CA ALA A 43 -6.81 -25.77 0.75
C ALA A 43 -8.27 -25.40 1.07
N ALA A 44 -8.71 -25.63 2.31
CA ALA A 44 -10.05 -25.23 2.76
C ALA A 44 -10.22 -23.69 2.78
N ILE A 45 -9.20 -22.94 3.21
CA ILE A 45 -9.20 -21.47 3.20
C ILE A 45 -9.26 -20.94 1.77
N VAL A 46 -8.55 -21.56 0.83
CA VAL A 46 -8.61 -21.21 -0.60
C VAL A 46 -9.99 -21.52 -1.21
N GLY A 47 -10.84 -22.28 -0.53
CA GLY A 47 -12.21 -22.59 -0.97
C GLY A 47 -12.34 -23.91 -1.71
N LYS A 48 -11.40 -24.85 -1.55
CA LYS A 48 -11.50 -26.17 -2.18
C LYS A 48 -12.61 -27.01 -1.58
N SER A 49 -13.48 -27.56 -2.44
CA SER A 49 -14.55 -28.48 -2.04
C SER A 49 -14.01 -29.80 -1.48
N ASP A 50 -12.93 -30.30 -2.06
CA ASP A 50 -12.13 -31.40 -1.50
C ASP A 50 -10.73 -30.90 -1.11
N PRO A 51 -10.51 -30.56 0.17
CA PRO A 51 -9.22 -30.09 0.65
C PRO A 51 -8.12 -31.16 0.65
N THR A 52 -8.47 -32.42 0.43
CA THR A 52 -7.50 -33.54 0.35
C THR A 52 -6.97 -33.76 -1.06
N GLY A 53 -7.64 -33.17 -2.08
CA GLY A 53 -7.30 -33.38 -3.49
C GLY A 53 -7.55 -34.79 -4.01
N SER A 54 -8.42 -35.57 -3.35
CA SER A 54 -8.77 -36.95 -3.81
C SER A 54 -9.66 -36.90 -5.05
N ASP A 55 -10.36 -35.81 -5.31
CA ASP A 55 -11.24 -35.53 -6.45
C ASP A 55 -10.49 -35.18 -7.75
N ARG A 56 -9.16 -35.13 -7.71
CA ARG A 56 -8.35 -34.79 -8.88
C ARG A 56 -8.51 -35.85 -9.99
N SER A 57 -8.76 -35.37 -11.20
CA SER A 57 -9.02 -36.22 -12.37
C SER A 57 -7.80 -37.01 -12.84
N ARG A 58 -6.58 -36.54 -12.55
CA ARG A 58 -5.33 -37.20 -12.93
C ARG A 58 -4.73 -37.88 -11.70
N ASP A 59 -4.39 -39.12 -11.78
CA ASP A 59 -3.81 -39.91 -10.67
C ASP A 59 -2.55 -39.26 -10.08
N ARG A 60 -1.69 -38.67 -10.92
CA ARG A 60 -0.48 -37.98 -10.49
C ARG A 60 -0.74 -36.71 -9.67
N ASP A 61 -1.94 -36.14 -9.75
CA ASP A 61 -2.34 -34.90 -9.06
C ASP A 61 -3.18 -35.19 -7.81
N ARG A 62 -3.51 -36.48 -7.55
CA ARG A 62 -4.24 -36.90 -6.34
C ARG A 62 -3.41 -36.65 -5.09
N GLY A 63 -4.04 -36.16 -4.05
CA GLY A 63 -3.37 -35.73 -2.82
C GLY A 63 -2.84 -34.28 -2.86
N TYR A 64 -2.96 -33.61 -4.01
CA TYR A 64 -2.56 -32.22 -4.19
C TYR A 64 -3.80 -31.35 -4.47
N ALA A 65 -4.41 -30.83 -3.42
CA ALA A 65 -5.64 -30.03 -3.55
C ALA A 65 -5.44 -28.72 -4.34
N LEU A 66 -4.26 -28.12 -4.25
CA LEU A 66 -3.94 -26.82 -4.85
C LEU A 66 -2.89 -26.92 -5.96
N ALA A 67 -2.63 -25.81 -6.62
CA ALA A 67 -1.63 -25.71 -7.69
C ALA A 67 -0.21 -25.75 -7.11
N GLY A 68 0.72 -26.37 -7.80
CA GLY A 68 2.15 -26.28 -7.48
C GLY A 68 2.83 -25.10 -8.14
N SER A 69 4.12 -24.88 -7.78
CA SER A 69 4.98 -23.80 -8.23
C SER A 69 4.98 -23.57 -9.74
N SER A 70 5.04 -24.65 -10.54
CA SER A 70 5.01 -24.54 -12.01
C SER A 70 3.73 -23.91 -12.57
N THR A 71 2.58 -24.15 -11.93
CA THR A 71 1.30 -23.56 -12.36
C THR A 71 1.20 -22.10 -11.97
N LEU A 72 1.62 -21.76 -10.74
CA LEU A 72 1.68 -20.39 -10.25
C LEU A 72 2.70 -19.56 -11.03
N ASN A 73 3.85 -20.14 -11.39
CA ASN A 73 4.82 -19.50 -12.25
C ASN A 73 4.22 -19.09 -13.61
N ARG A 74 3.44 -19.97 -14.23
CA ARG A 74 2.75 -19.66 -15.49
C ARG A 74 1.68 -18.60 -15.33
N PHE A 75 1.07 -18.51 -14.16
CA PHE A 75 0.10 -17.51 -13.81
C PHE A 75 0.76 -16.13 -13.63
N GLU A 76 1.84 -16.02 -12.84
CA GLU A 76 2.53 -14.76 -12.56
C GLU A 76 3.37 -14.23 -13.73
N LEU A 77 3.97 -15.12 -14.53
CA LEU A 77 4.86 -14.74 -15.62
C LEU A 77 4.13 -14.68 -16.99
N GLY A 78 2.88 -14.25 -17.00
CA GLY A 78 2.16 -13.94 -18.23
C GLY A 78 2.80 -12.77 -18.96
N SER A 79 2.83 -12.79 -20.31
CA SER A 79 3.14 -11.62 -21.11
C SER A 79 1.87 -10.76 -21.31
N GLU A 80 2.03 -9.45 -21.46
CA GLU A 80 0.91 -8.52 -21.67
C GLU A 80 0.07 -8.85 -22.92
N ASP A 81 0.69 -9.37 -23.96
CA ASP A 81 0.07 -9.57 -25.27
C ASP A 81 -0.73 -10.86 -25.41
N GLY A 82 -0.72 -11.75 -24.40
CA GLY A 82 -1.49 -13.01 -24.44
C GLY A 82 -1.30 -13.80 -25.72
N SER A 83 -0.17 -13.61 -26.42
CA SER A 83 0.01 -14.08 -27.78
C SER A 83 -0.30 -15.58 -27.87
N ALA A 84 -1.10 -15.98 -28.85
CA ALA A 84 -1.49 -17.35 -29.12
C ALA A 84 -0.29 -18.29 -29.31
N SER A 85 0.91 -17.75 -29.54
CA SER A 85 2.17 -18.46 -29.64
C SER A 85 2.64 -19.04 -28.30
N ASN A 86 2.16 -18.50 -27.16
CA ASN A 86 2.56 -18.99 -25.85
C ASN A 86 1.64 -20.11 -25.38
N ARG A 87 2.04 -21.36 -25.65
CA ARG A 87 1.29 -22.57 -25.30
C ARG A 87 0.93 -22.67 -23.79
N TYR A 88 1.68 -22.01 -22.92
CA TYR A 88 1.61 -22.21 -21.48
C TYR A 88 1.07 -20.98 -20.70
N ARG A 89 1.07 -19.79 -21.29
CA ARG A 89 0.71 -18.52 -20.64
C ARG A 89 -0.54 -17.95 -21.26
N LYS A 90 -1.70 -18.49 -20.86
CA LYS A 90 -2.99 -18.17 -21.45
C LYS A 90 -3.83 -17.22 -20.60
N ILE A 91 -3.37 -16.90 -19.38
CA ILE A 91 -4.07 -16.01 -18.48
C ILE A 91 -3.42 -14.63 -18.67
N VAL A 92 -4.20 -13.67 -19.09
CA VAL A 92 -3.84 -12.25 -19.19
C VAL A 92 -4.76 -11.51 -18.25
N GLY A 93 -4.18 -10.68 -17.38
CA GLY A 93 -4.93 -9.80 -16.48
C GLY A 93 -5.24 -8.48 -17.18
N GLU A 94 -6.45 -7.99 -17.01
CA GLU A 94 -6.81 -6.61 -17.32
C GLU A 94 -6.28 -5.71 -16.19
N PHE A 95 -5.17 -5.03 -16.44
CA PHE A 95 -4.44 -4.27 -15.43
C PHE A 95 -5.27 -3.14 -14.82
N SER A 96 -6.05 -2.44 -15.63
CA SER A 96 -6.98 -1.42 -15.18
C SER A 96 -8.02 -1.96 -14.20
N GLU A 97 -8.53 -3.16 -14.42
CA GLU A 97 -9.50 -3.80 -13.53
C GLU A 97 -8.87 -4.19 -12.17
N ILE A 98 -7.58 -4.56 -12.16
CA ILE A 98 -6.86 -4.87 -10.91
C ILE A 98 -6.60 -3.58 -10.11
N GLU A 99 -6.24 -2.49 -10.79
CA GLU A 99 -6.07 -1.17 -10.16
C GLU A 99 -7.38 -0.67 -9.55
N GLU A 100 -8.50 -0.82 -10.27
CA GLU A 100 -9.83 -0.50 -9.76
C GLU A 100 -10.20 -1.36 -8.55
N LEU A 101 -9.95 -2.67 -8.61
CA LEU A 101 -10.23 -3.60 -7.51
C LEU A 101 -9.50 -3.20 -6.22
N ILE A 102 -8.20 -2.84 -6.30
CA ILE A 102 -7.42 -2.40 -5.15
C ILE A 102 -8.04 -1.18 -4.49
N THR A 103 -8.40 -0.19 -5.30
CA THR A 103 -9.05 1.03 -4.83
C THR A 103 -10.41 0.72 -4.20
N GLU A 104 -11.23 -0.08 -4.87
CA GLU A 104 -12.58 -0.44 -4.40
C GLU A 104 -12.54 -1.18 -3.06
N LEU A 105 -11.69 -2.21 -2.91
CA LEU A 105 -11.54 -2.96 -1.66
C LEU A 105 -11.14 -2.07 -0.49
N SER A 106 -10.26 -1.11 -0.72
CA SER A 106 -9.84 -0.15 0.31
C SER A 106 -10.95 0.83 0.67
N LEU A 107 -11.67 1.35 -0.31
CA LEU A 107 -12.78 2.28 -0.08
C LEU A 107 -13.98 1.60 0.57
N GLU A 108 -14.24 0.33 0.27
CA GLU A 108 -15.26 -0.46 0.99
C GLU A 108 -14.92 -0.61 2.47
N GLN A 109 -13.65 -0.90 2.80
CA GLN A 109 -13.22 -0.95 4.19
C GLN A 109 -13.39 0.39 4.89
N MET A 110 -12.98 1.49 4.25
CA MET A 110 -13.17 2.85 4.80
C MET A 110 -14.66 3.15 5.04
N ALA A 111 -15.52 2.83 4.09
CA ALA A 111 -16.96 3.07 4.20
C ALA A 111 -17.61 2.26 5.34
N LEU A 112 -17.13 1.03 5.60
CA LEU A 112 -17.59 0.20 6.73
C LEU A 112 -17.20 0.79 8.09
N GLU A 113 -16.12 1.55 8.17
CA GLU A 113 -15.72 2.28 9.40
C GLU A 113 -16.52 3.59 9.59
N GLY A 114 -17.15 4.08 8.55
CA GLY A 114 -17.92 5.33 8.50
C GLY A 114 -17.19 6.44 7.75
N THR A 115 -17.94 7.41 7.24
CA THR A 115 -17.37 8.54 6.50
C THR A 115 -16.77 9.57 7.46
N PRO A 116 -15.45 9.78 7.48
CA PRO A 116 -14.85 10.83 8.28
C PRO A 116 -15.10 12.21 7.64
N PRO A 117 -14.98 13.31 8.40
CA PRO A 117 -15.17 14.66 7.84
C PRO A 117 -14.08 15.02 6.81
N MET A 118 -12.89 14.44 6.95
CA MET A 118 -11.73 14.71 6.09
C MET A 118 -10.89 13.44 5.95
N ILE A 119 -10.32 13.25 4.77
CA ILE A 119 -9.29 12.23 4.48
C ILE A 119 -8.06 12.88 3.86
N PHE A 120 -6.93 12.23 4.06
CA PHE A 120 -5.67 12.58 3.45
C PHE A 120 -5.31 11.54 2.40
N ILE A 121 -5.02 11.99 1.18
CA ILE A 121 -4.45 11.14 0.12
C ILE A 121 -2.97 11.45 0.07
N ASP A 122 -2.15 10.55 0.57
CA ASP A 122 -0.70 10.70 0.60
C ASP A 122 -0.08 9.92 -0.56
N ALA A 123 0.70 10.61 -1.40
CA ALA A 123 1.45 10.02 -2.49
C ALA A 123 2.94 10.03 -2.19
N ASP A 124 3.59 8.92 -2.44
CA ASP A 124 5.04 8.76 -2.27
C ASP A 124 5.60 7.78 -3.30
N ALA A 125 6.85 7.99 -3.68
CA ALA A 125 7.59 7.07 -4.53
C ALA A 125 8.87 6.66 -3.81
N THR A 126 9.09 5.36 -3.71
CA THR A 126 10.28 4.80 -3.07
C THR A 126 11.08 3.98 -4.07
N ASP A 127 12.31 3.61 -3.75
CA ASP A 127 13.07 2.71 -4.58
C ASP A 127 12.70 1.24 -4.34
N ASP A 128 12.82 0.47 -5.41
CA ASP A 128 12.71 -1.00 -5.42
C ASP A 128 13.94 -1.53 -6.19
N PRO A 129 15.01 -1.94 -5.48
CA PRO A 129 16.28 -2.31 -6.08
C PRO A 129 16.22 -3.54 -6.98
N LEU A 130 16.87 -3.46 -8.16
CA LEU A 130 16.87 -4.49 -9.18
C LEU A 130 18.27 -5.11 -9.33
N HIS A 131 18.35 -6.42 -9.21
CA HIS A 131 19.62 -7.17 -9.25
C HIS A 131 19.86 -7.93 -10.57
N GLY A 132 18.91 -7.93 -11.50
CA GLY A 132 18.97 -8.66 -12.76
C GLY A 132 18.86 -7.75 -14.00
N ARG A 133 18.39 -8.33 -15.11
CA ARG A 133 18.11 -7.63 -16.37
C ARG A 133 16.62 -7.46 -16.58
N GLN A 134 15.97 -6.84 -15.62
CA GLN A 134 14.53 -6.57 -15.67
C GLN A 134 14.23 -5.52 -16.76
N GLU A 135 13.08 -5.66 -17.39
CA GLU A 135 12.53 -4.68 -18.31
C GLU A 135 12.32 -3.34 -17.61
N GLY A 136 12.65 -2.22 -18.28
CA GLY A 136 12.53 -0.88 -17.69
C GLY A 136 13.55 -0.55 -16.60
N ARG A 137 14.50 -1.44 -16.32
CA ARG A 137 15.61 -1.20 -15.40
C ARG A 137 16.43 0.02 -15.83
N PHE A 138 16.66 0.92 -14.89
CA PHE A 138 17.48 2.11 -15.10
C PHE A 138 18.28 2.44 -13.84
N PHE A 139 19.45 3.06 -13.97
CA PHE A 139 20.27 3.50 -12.83
C PHE A 139 19.78 4.85 -12.33
N HIS A 140 19.39 4.92 -11.07
CA HIS A 140 18.89 6.13 -10.45
C HIS A 140 19.96 6.77 -9.57
N GLY A 141 20.44 7.97 -9.94
CA GLY A 141 21.56 8.62 -9.28
C GLY A 141 21.34 9.02 -7.82
N TYR A 142 20.09 9.27 -7.40
CA TYR A 142 19.78 9.58 -6.01
C TYR A 142 19.88 8.35 -5.09
N TYR A 143 19.42 7.19 -5.57
CA TYR A 143 19.45 5.94 -4.83
C TYR A 143 20.73 5.14 -5.04
N ASP A 144 21.62 5.59 -5.97
CA ASP A 144 22.87 4.92 -6.35
C ASP A 144 22.67 3.44 -6.71
N SER A 145 21.57 3.11 -7.35
CA SER A 145 21.19 1.75 -7.68
C SER A 145 20.37 1.66 -8.97
N TYR A 146 20.33 0.46 -9.56
CA TYR A 146 19.31 0.12 -10.54
C TYR A 146 18.03 -0.23 -9.81
N CYS A 147 16.93 0.48 -10.09
CA CYS A 147 15.67 0.28 -9.38
C CYS A 147 14.46 0.56 -10.26
N TYR A 148 13.29 0.16 -9.80
CA TYR A 148 12.02 0.80 -10.11
C TYR A 148 11.74 1.90 -9.08
N LEU A 149 10.78 2.77 -9.40
CA LEU A 149 10.22 3.77 -8.48
C LEU A 149 8.71 3.53 -8.34
N PRO A 150 8.29 2.55 -7.55
CA PRO A 150 6.86 2.33 -7.33
C PRO A 150 6.20 3.57 -6.72
N LEU A 151 5.15 4.05 -7.39
CA LEU A 151 4.24 5.06 -6.86
C LEU A 151 3.23 4.38 -5.95
N TYR A 152 3.21 4.79 -4.70
CA TYR A 152 2.21 4.41 -3.73
C TYR A 152 1.27 5.58 -3.45
N ILE A 153 -0.03 5.29 -3.32
CA ILE A 153 -1.03 6.25 -2.85
C ILE A 153 -1.82 5.58 -1.73
N PHE A 154 -1.83 6.20 -0.56
CA PHE A 154 -2.56 5.74 0.61
C PHE A 154 -3.56 6.79 1.09
N SER A 155 -4.56 6.35 1.85
CA SER A 155 -5.33 7.20 2.75
C SER A 155 -5.28 6.60 4.14
N GLY A 156 -4.42 7.14 5.01
CA GLY A 156 -4.09 6.51 6.29
C GLY A 156 -3.52 5.11 6.09
N ASP A 157 -4.22 4.10 6.60
CA ASP A 157 -3.83 2.68 6.46
C ASP A 157 -4.35 2.01 5.19
N TYR A 158 -5.09 2.71 4.34
CA TYR A 158 -5.77 2.16 3.17
C TYR A 158 -4.97 2.38 1.89
N LEU A 159 -4.55 1.30 1.25
CA LEU A 159 -3.82 1.32 -0.01
C LEU A 159 -4.77 1.62 -1.18
N LEU A 160 -4.58 2.74 -1.87
CA LEU A 160 -5.38 3.14 -3.02
C LEU A 160 -4.69 2.86 -4.36
N CYS A 161 -3.36 2.89 -4.38
CA CYS A 161 -2.54 2.61 -5.57
C CYS A 161 -1.18 2.03 -5.18
N ALA A 162 -0.69 1.09 -5.97
CA ALA A 162 0.68 0.59 -5.95
C ALA A 162 1.12 0.29 -7.39
N LYS A 163 1.87 1.20 -8.01
CA LYS A 163 2.21 1.14 -9.43
C LYS A 163 3.70 1.20 -9.66
N LEU A 164 4.27 0.20 -10.32
CA LEU A 164 5.68 0.18 -10.70
C LEU A 164 5.94 1.17 -11.81
N ILE A 165 6.90 2.06 -11.60
CA ILE A 165 7.37 3.02 -12.59
C ILE A 165 8.86 2.73 -12.87
N PRO A 166 9.30 2.62 -14.14
CA PRO A 166 10.71 2.56 -14.46
C PRO A 166 11.44 3.81 -13.98
N SER A 167 12.56 3.66 -13.29
CA SER A 167 13.26 4.80 -12.64
C SER A 167 13.89 5.84 -13.58
N LYS A 168 13.77 5.64 -14.89
CA LYS A 168 14.08 6.67 -15.91
C LYS A 168 13.00 7.73 -16.05
N ILE A 169 11.80 7.44 -15.54
CA ILE A 169 10.62 8.32 -15.54
C ILE A 169 10.59 9.04 -14.19
N ASP A 170 10.11 10.26 -14.15
CA ASP A 170 10.00 11.02 -12.90
C ASP A 170 9.02 10.31 -11.93
N ALA A 171 9.37 10.29 -10.66
CA ALA A 171 8.58 9.61 -9.62
C ALA A 171 7.13 10.12 -9.49
N CYS A 172 6.89 11.39 -9.86
CA CYS A 172 5.54 11.97 -9.83
C CYS A 172 4.76 11.83 -11.15
N ASP A 173 5.40 11.28 -12.20
CA ASP A 173 4.70 11.02 -13.46
C ASP A 173 3.58 9.99 -13.24
N GLY A 174 2.41 10.27 -13.81
CA GLY A 174 1.23 9.42 -13.68
C GLY A 174 0.40 9.64 -12.40
N VAL A 175 0.83 10.49 -11.45
CA VAL A 175 0.04 10.76 -10.24
C VAL A 175 -1.32 11.41 -10.56
N ILE A 176 -1.36 12.32 -11.51
CA ILE A 176 -2.62 12.99 -11.91
C ILE A 176 -3.59 11.95 -12.50
N GLU A 177 -3.12 11.05 -13.34
CA GLU A 177 -3.91 9.97 -13.94
C GLU A 177 -4.50 9.06 -12.86
N GLU A 178 -3.69 8.66 -11.89
CA GLU A 178 -4.17 7.85 -10.76
C GLU A 178 -5.18 8.62 -9.89
N LEU A 179 -4.93 9.88 -9.61
CA LEU A 179 -5.87 10.71 -8.85
C LEU A 179 -7.19 10.94 -9.62
N LYS A 180 -7.15 11.08 -10.95
CA LYS A 180 -8.35 11.14 -11.81
C LYS A 180 -9.19 9.87 -11.70
N ARG A 181 -8.56 8.72 -11.49
CA ARG A 181 -9.22 7.43 -11.29
C ARG A 181 -9.77 7.30 -9.87
N ILE A 182 -8.99 7.67 -8.85
CA ILE A 182 -9.28 7.43 -7.43
C ILE A 182 -10.29 8.42 -6.87
N ILE A 183 -10.15 9.72 -7.13
CA ILE A 183 -10.98 10.78 -6.50
C ILE A 183 -12.48 10.61 -6.78
N PRO A 184 -12.94 10.30 -8.01
CA PRO A 184 -14.35 10.06 -8.26
C PRO A 184 -14.91 8.90 -7.42
N ARG A 185 -14.14 7.82 -7.24
CA ARG A 185 -14.52 6.67 -6.43
C ARG A 185 -14.63 7.03 -4.94
N ILE A 186 -13.70 7.84 -4.44
CA ILE A 186 -13.79 8.35 -3.06
C ILE A 186 -15.08 9.15 -2.87
N ARG A 187 -15.40 10.05 -3.80
CA ARG A 187 -16.62 10.88 -3.72
C ARG A 187 -17.90 10.08 -3.80
N GLU A 188 -17.89 8.98 -4.56
CA GLU A 188 -19.00 8.03 -4.64
C GLU A 188 -19.19 7.25 -3.33
N LYS A 189 -18.11 6.67 -2.77
CA LYS A 189 -18.17 5.81 -1.58
C LYS A 189 -18.27 6.59 -0.27
N LEU A 190 -17.66 7.77 -0.21
CA LEU A 190 -17.57 8.63 0.97
C LEU A 190 -18.14 10.03 0.65
N PRO A 191 -19.45 10.17 0.43
CA PRO A 191 -20.03 11.43 -0.01
C PRO A 191 -19.82 12.55 1.01
N GLY A 192 -19.41 13.71 0.52
CA GLY A 192 -19.19 14.90 1.35
C GLY A 192 -17.88 14.95 2.11
N VAL A 193 -17.02 13.94 1.99
CA VAL A 193 -15.70 13.95 2.63
C VAL A 193 -14.81 15.05 2.04
N LYS A 194 -14.14 15.80 2.88
CA LYS A 194 -13.08 16.74 2.46
C LYS A 194 -11.81 15.96 2.14
N ILE A 195 -11.20 16.23 0.99
CA ILE A 195 -9.98 15.55 0.54
C ILE A 195 -8.82 16.54 0.60
N VAL A 196 -7.70 16.11 1.17
CA VAL A 196 -6.44 16.86 1.19
C VAL A 196 -5.33 15.96 0.63
N PHE A 197 -4.65 16.40 -0.41
CA PHE A 197 -3.52 15.71 -0.99
C PHE A 197 -2.24 16.03 -0.21
N LEU A 198 -1.48 15.01 0.14
CA LEU A 198 -0.16 15.11 0.75
C LEU A 198 0.89 14.59 -0.22
N GLY A 199 2.07 15.19 -0.23
CA GLY A 199 3.18 14.75 -1.08
C GLY A 199 4.52 15.28 -0.58
N ASP A 200 5.59 14.64 -1.01
CA ASP A 200 6.95 15.14 -0.80
C ASP A 200 7.29 16.25 -1.81
N SER A 201 8.52 16.75 -1.77
CA SER A 201 8.96 17.85 -2.65
C SER A 201 8.99 17.45 -4.15
N GLY A 202 8.99 16.20 -4.50
CA GLY A 202 8.86 15.70 -5.87
C GLY A 202 7.52 16.08 -6.51
N PHE A 203 6.45 16.11 -5.72
CA PHE A 203 5.10 16.49 -6.15
C PHE A 203 4.86 18.02 -6.14
N CYS A 204 5.84 18.84 -5.71
CA CYS A 204 5.73 20.31 -5.71
C CYS A 204 5.89 20.90 -7.12
N ARG A 205 5.00 20.54 -8.05
CA ARG A 205 5.02 20.94 -9.46
C ARG A 205 3.78 21.70 -9.85
N GLU A 206 3.95 22.71 -10.69
CA GLU A 206 2.85 23.59 -11.10
C GLU A 206 1.68 22.82 -11.72
N GLU A 207 1.96 21.82 -12.55
CA GLU A 207 0.95 21.00 -13.19
C GLU A 207 0.06 20.30 -12.16
N ILE A 208 0.69 19.64 -11.17
CA ILE A 208 -0.02 18.93 -10.09
C ILE A 208 -0.79 19.92 -9.24
N LEU A 209 -0.15 21.02 -8.81
CA LEU A 209 -0.76 22.04 -7.95
C LEU A 209 -1.96 22.72 -8.58
N SER A 210 -1.87 23.06 -9.87
CA SER A 210 -2.97 23.69 -10.61
C SER A 210 -4.09 22.68 -10.85
N TRP A 211 -3.78 21.46 -11.22
CA TRP A 211 -4.79 20.40 -11.41
C TRP A 211 -5.56 20.12 -10.11
N LEU A 212 -4.86 19.96 -8.98
CA LEU A 212 -5.48 19.74 -7.67
C LEU A 212 -6.47 20.85 -7.32
N GLN A 213 -6.07 22.11 -7.55
CA GLN A 213 -6.84 23.28 -7.15
C GLN A 213 -7.95 23.63 -8.14
N ASP A 214 -7.64 23.64 -9.43
CA ASP A 214 -8.52 24.22 -10.46
C ASP A 214 -9.46 23.17 -11.08
N GLU A 215 -9.03 21.89 -11.18
CA GLU A 215 -9.82 20.83 -11.79
C GLU A 215 -10.38 19.85 -10.75
N ALA A 216 -9.54 19.36 -9.85
CA ALA A 216 -9.95 18.40 -8.85
C ALA A 216 -10.70 19.04 -7.67
N HIS A 217 -10.50 20.33 -7.41
CA HIS A 217 -11.07 21.07 -6.28
C HIS A 217 -10.79 20.37 -4.94
N ILE A 218 -9.54 20.00 -4.72
CA ILE A 218 -9.06 19.42 -3.46
C ILE A 218 -7.91 20.24 -2.90
N ASP A 219 -7.82 20.27 -1.59
CA ASP A 219 -6.73 20.95 -0.89
C ASP A 219 -5.46 20.10 -0.92
N TYR A 220 -4.32 20.76 -0.67
CA TYR A 220 -3.03 20.06 -0.61
C TYR A 220 -2.11 20.61 0.48
N VAL A 221 -1.19 19.76 0.95
CA VAL A 221 -0.06 20.08 1.82
C VAL A 221 1.15 19.29 1.29
N ILE A 222 2.12 19.99 0.71
CA ILE A 222 3.23 19.37 -0.04
C ILE A 222 4.55 19.93 0.47
N ASP A 223 5.55 19.05 0.68
CA ASP A 223 6.90 19.50 1.04
C ASP A 223 7.49 20.40 -0.04
N MET A 224 8.29 21.36 0.37
CA MET A 224 8.96 22.25 -0.54
C MET A 224 10.46 22.35 -0.25
N ALA A 225 11.27 21.99 -1.25
CA ALA A 225 12.71 22.05 -1.14
C ALA A 225 13.19 23.46 -0.76
N LYS A 226 14.02 23.54 0.28
CA LYS A 226 14.59 24.81 0.76
C LYS A 226 15.47 25.48 -0.29
N ASN A 227 15.41 26.80 -0.34
CA ASN A 227 16.29 27.63 -1.16
C ASN A 227 16.60 28.96 -0.45
N ASN A 228 17.60 29.69 -0.94
CA ASN A 228 18.05 30.94 -0.31
C ASN A 228 16.96 32.01 -0.24
N ARG A 229 15.98 32.03 -1.14
CA ARG A 229 14.88 33.04 -1.11
C ARG A 229 13.88 32.70 0.00
N LEU A 230 13.59 31.42 0.20
CA LEU A 230 12.74 30.95 1.30
C LEU A 230 13.42 31.16 2.65
N LEU A 231 14.71 30.86 2.76
CA LEU A 231 15.48 31.12 3.99
C LEU A 231 15.46 32.60 4.39
N LYS A 232 15.60 33.53 3.42
CA LYS A 232 15.45 34.97 3.67
C LYS A 232 14.07 35.36 4.17
N LYS A 233 13.02 34.64 3.81
CA LYS A 233 11.65 34.93 4.27
C LYS A 233 11.42 34.63 5.75
N ILE A 234 12.19 33.69 6.32
CA ILE A 234 12.11 33.29 7.72
C ILE A 234 13.41 33.60 8.51
N SER A 235 14.25 34.51 8.03
CA SER A 235 15.54 34.78 8.69
C SER A 235 15.36 35.28 10.11
N ALA A 236 14.38 36.15 10.37
CA ALA A 236 14.11 36.67 11.72
C ALA A 236 13.66 35.53 12.67
N GLU A 237 12.81 34.63 12.19
CA GLU A 237 12.34 33.48 12.97
C GLU A 237 13.47 32.47 13.22
N LEU A 238 14.44 32.33 12.29
CA LEU A 238 15.63 31.52 12.50
C LEU A 238 16.56 32.10 13.57
N GLU A 239 16.81 33.40 13.52
CA GLU A 239 17.60 34.10 14.53
C GLU A 239 16.95 34.06 15.94
N GLU A 240 15.61 34.18 15.99
CA GLU A 240 14.86 34.04 17.22
C GLU A 240 14.91 32.62 17.79
N ALA A 241 14.76 31.58 16.94
CA ALA A 241 14.83 30.21 17.37
C ALA A 241 16.23 29.81 17.89
N GLU A 242 17.29 30.34 17.26
CA GLU A 242 18.67 30.17 17.71
C GLU A 242 18.88 30.81 19.09
N LYS A 243 18.44 32.08 19.26
CA LYS A 243 18.55 32.80 20.52
C LYS A 243 17.83 32.07 21.67
N ILE A 244 16.60 31.59 21.44
CA ILE A 244 15.85 30.82 22.46
C ILE A 244 16.59 29.55 22.81
N TYR A 245 17.15 28.83 21.81
CA TYR A 245 17.95 27.64 22.03
C TYR A 245 19.20 27.94 22.89
N ASP A 246 19.91 29.02 22.60
CA ASP A 246 21.10 29.41 23.37
C ASP A 246 20.78 29.79 24.83
N GLU A 247 19.61 30.40 25.06
CA GLU A 247 19.15 30.80 26.38
C GLU A 247 18.60 29.59 27.20
N GLU A 248 17.85 28.71 26.58
CA GLU A 248 17.11 27.62 27.26
C GLU A 248 17.76 26.24 27.18
N GLY A 249 18.68 26.03 26.21
CA GLY A 249 19.30 24.73 25.93
C GLY A 249 18.32 23.67 25.40
N LYS A 250 17.18 24.08 24.86
CA LYS A 250 16.14 23.18 24.36
C LYS A 250 15.78 23.51 22.90
N PRO A 251 15.45 22.46 22.08
CA PRO A 251 14.95 22.65 20.74
C PRO A 251 13.79 23.65 20.69
N CYS A 252 13.90 24.63 19.79
CA CYS A 252 12.86 25.64 19.58
C CYS A 252 12.35 25.60 18.15
N ARG A 253 11.04 25.78 17.98
CA ARG A 253 10.35 25.85 16.68
C ARG A 253 9.49 27.09 16.61
N ILE A 254 9.63 27.85 15.52
CA ILE A 254 8.80 29.00 15.19
C ILE A 254 8.23 28.81 13.79
N PHE A 255 6.93 29.06 13.64
CA PHE A 255 6.24 28.88 12.37
C PHE A 255 5.82 30.21 11.79
N LYS A 256 6.00 30.37 10.47
CA LYS A 256 5.57 31.53 9.72
C LYS A 256 4.83 31.16 8.45
N GLY A 257 3.64 31.69 8.28
CA GLY A 257 2.89 31.61 7.02
C GLY A 257 3.15 32.86 6.16
N PHE A 258 3.44 32.64 4.88
CA PHE A 258 3.63 33.73 3.90
C PHE A 258 3.24 33.30 2.50
N TYR A 259 3.02 34.26 1.60
CA TYR A 259 2.79 33.94 0.18
C TYR A 259 4.10 34.01 -0.60
N TYR A 260 4.29 33.04 -1.47
CA TYR A 260 5.47 32.88 -2.29
C TYR A 260 5.10 32.47 -3.72
N MET A 261 5.90 32.87 -4.68
CA MET A 261 5.83 32.47 -6.08
C MET A 261 7.25 32.27 -6.61
N THR A 262 7.44 31.18 -7.37
CA THR A 262 8.70 30.99 -8.11
C THR A 262 8.78 31.98 -9.28
N ARG A 263 9.99 32.23 -9.79
CA ARG A 263 10.15 33.24 -10.87
C ARG A 263 9.48 32.84 -12.18
N ASN A 264 9.62 31.56 -12.57
CA ASN A 264 9.31 31.12 -13.92
C ASN A 264 8.43 29.86 -13.99
N SER A 265 8.20 29.17 -12.86
CA SER A 265 7.53 27.88 -12.87
C SER A 265 6.12 27.87 -12.28
N TRP A 266 5.75 28.89 -11.48
CA TRP A 266 4.40 28.96 -10.90
C TRP A 266 3.59 30.09 -11.54
N SER A 267 2.32 29.79 -11.80
CA SER A 267 1.36 30.73 -12.39
C SER A 267 0.82 31.77 -11.38
N ARG A 268 0.91 31.46 -10.08
CA ARG A 268 0.30 32.28 -9.01
C ARG A 268 1.08 32.21 -7.70
N TYR A 269 0.80 33.18 -6.81
CA TYR A 269 1.23 33.11 -5.43
C TYR A 269 0.50 32.01 -4.68
N ARG A 270 1.24 31.23 -3.89
CA ARG A 270 0.73 30.15 -3.07
C ARG A 270 1.18 30.33 -1.63
N ARG A 271 0.39 29.87 -0.67
CA ARG A 271 0.72 29.92 0.75
C ARG A 271 1.81 28.92 1.07
N VAL A 272 2.87 29.39 1.73
CA VAL A 272 3.99 28.59 2.22
C VAL A 272 4.08 28.74 3.74
N ILE A 273 4.27 27.64 4.43
CA ILE A 273 4.58 27.58 5.84
C ILE A 273 6.08 27.32 5.97
N GLY A 274 6.80 28.22 6.61
CA GLY A 274 8.19 28.02 6.99
C GLY A 274 8.27 27.60 8.45
N LYS A 275 8.98 26.53 8.73
CA LYS A 275 9.39 26.12 10.06
C LYS A 275 10.83 26.58 10.29
N ALA A 276 11.04 27.49 11.20
CA ALA A 276 12.34 27.85 11.76
C ALA A 276 12.58 26.98 12.99
N GLU A 277 13.55 26.11 12.94
CA GLU A 277 13.87 25.19 14.05
C GLU A 277 15.37 25.24 14.33
N HIS A 278 15.73 25.34 15.60
CA HIS A 278 17.10 25.18 16.07
C HIS A 278 17.22 23.96 16.99
N LEU A 279 18.16 23.08 16.68
CA LEU A 279 18.44 21.83 17.35
C LEU A 279 19.91 21.81 17.81
N GLU A 280 20.33 20.83 18.59
CA GLU A 280 21.73 20.59 18.96
C GLU A 280 22.69 20.59 17.76
N LYS A 281 22.22 20.08 16.60
CA LYS A 281 22.99 20.04 15.35
C LYS A 281 22.93 21.32 14.54
N GLY A 282 22.30 22.39 15.08
CA GLY A 282 22.12 23.68 14.42
C GLY A 282 20.74 23.85 13.77
N SER A 283 20.64 24.84 12.89
CA SER A 283 19.42 25.25 12.24
C SER A 283 18.85 24.20 11.27
N ASN A 284 17.57 23.87 11.40
CA ASN A 284 16.85 22.87 10.59
C ASN A 284 15.56 23.45 9.96
N PRO A 285 15.68 24.41 9.02
CA PRO A 285 14.51 24.97 8.35
C PRO A 285 13.82 23.97 7.42
N ARG A 286 12.48 24.01 7.40
CA ARG A 286 11.63 23.26 6.48
C ARG A 286 10.52 24.17 5.93
N PHE A 287 10.01 23.80 4.77
CA PHE A 287 8.96 24.56 4.10
C PHE A 287 7.88 23.61 3.58
N VAL A 288 6.62 24.02 3.75
CA VAL A 288 5.46 23.29 3.28
C VAL A 288 4.56 24.23 2.49
N LEU A 289 4.16 23.79 1.32
CA LEU A 289 3.23 24.47 0.44
C LEU A 289 1.81 24.01 0.69
N THR A 290 0.82 24.93 0.71
CA THR A 290 -0.57 24.54 0.96
C THR A 290 -1.58 25.47 0.29
N SER A 291 -2.78 24.92 -0.01
CA SER A 291 -3.98 25.68 -0.38
C SER A 291 -4.87 26.02 0.82
N LEU A 292 -4.67 25.37 1.96
CA LEU A 292 -5.43 25.62 3.19
C LEU A 292 -5.18 27.03 3.71
N VAL A 293 -6.23 27.74 4.14
CA VAL A 293 -6.19 29.15 4.49
C VAL A 293 -6.47 29.43 5.96
N MET A 294 -6.01 30.62 6.44
CA MET A 294 -6.37 31.16 7.74
C MET A 294 -7.84 31.64 7.73
N PRO A 295 -8.52 31.72 8.88
CA PRO A 295 -8.03 31.36 10.24
C PRO A 295 -8.19 29.90 10.59
N GLU A 296 -8.82 29.08 9.74
CA GLU A 296 -9.16 27.68 10.03
C GLU A 296 -7.89 26.82 10.23
N TYR A 297 -6.82 27.10 9.47
CA TYR A 297 -5.58 26.32 9.50
C TYR A 297 -4.38 27.22 9.85
N SER A 298 -3.91 27.16 11.11
CA SER A 298 -2.71 27.87 11.52
C SER A 298 -1.44 27.26 10.87
N PRO A 299 -0.34 28.01 10.75
CA PRO A 299 0.93 27.49 10.25
C PRO A 299 1.43 26.27 11.02
N GLU A 300 1.31 26.30 12.34
CA GLU A 300 1.72 25.23 13.24
C GLU A 300 0.89 23.95 13.02
N MET A 301 -0.44 24.08 13.00
CA MET A 301 -1.37 22.97 12.72
C MET A 301 -1.07 22.31 11.38
N ILE A 302 -0.86 23.09 10.30
CA ILE A 302 -0.54 22.54 8.98
C ILE A 302 0.74 21.72 9.03
N TYR A 303 1.76 22.22 9.73
CA TYR A 303 3.04 21.51 9.76
C TYR A 303 3.02 20.32 10.72
N GLU A 304 2.61 20.51 11.96
CA GLU A 304 2.72 19.47 13.01
C GLU A 304 1.64 18.40 12.93
N GLU A 305 0.40 18.79 12.62
CA GLU A 305 -0.71 17.83 12.59
C GLU A 305 -0.95 17.22 11.21
N LEU A 306 -0.85 18.03 10.13
CA LEU A 306 -1.18 17.55 8.80
C LEU A 306 0.06 17.00 8.06
N TYR A 307 1.12 17.80 7.98
CA TYR A 307 2.30 17.38 7.23
C TYR A 307 3.10 16.28 7.95
N CYS A 308 3.30 16.38 9.26
CA CYS A 308 4.05 15.35 10.00
C CYS A 308 3.33 14.00 10.07
N ALA A 309 2.02 13.94 9.86
CA ALA A 309 1.27 12.70 9.77
C ALA A 309 1.72 11.79 8.60
N ARG A 310 2.38 12.34 7.57
CA ARG A 310 2.97 11.57 6.45
C ARG A 310 3.95 10.48 6.89
N GLY A 311 4.62 10.63 8.03
CA GLY A 311 5.58 9.63 8.52
C GLY A 311 4.97 8.24 8.71
N GLU A 312 3.65 8.12 8.85
CA GLU A 312 2.98 6.84 8.95
C GLU A 312 2.91 6.10 7.60
N MET A 313 2.79 6.82 6.47
CA MET A 313 2.77 6.21 5.13
C MET A 313 4.06 5.45 4.82
N GLU A 314 5.23 6.02 5.13
CA GLU A 314 6.51 5.34 4.95
C GLU A 314 6.55 3.98 5.69
N ASN A 315 5.93 3.90 6.88
CA ASN A 315 5.82 2.65 7.61
C ASN A 315 4.93 1.64 6.88
N ARG A 316 3.85 2.09 6.21
CA ARG A 316 2.95 1.22 5.43
C ARG A 316 3.63 0.70 4.17
N ILE A 317 4.39 1.55 3.48
CA ILE A 317 5.21 1.13 2.33
C ILE A 317 6.26 0.10 2.78
N LYS A 318 7.00 0.36 3.85
CA LYS A 318 7.97 -0.58 4.40
C LYS A 318 7.33 -1.90 4.83
N GLU A 319 6.13 -1.86 5.38
CA GLU A 319 5.39 -3.07 5.75
C GLU A 319 5.00 -3.89 4.51
N GLN A 320 4.55 -3.24 3.45
CA GLN A 320 4.21 -3.90 2.20
C GLN A 320 5.46 -4.48 1.51
N GLN A 321 6.55 -3.73 1.44
CA GLN A 321 7.82 -4.20 0.87
C GLN A 321 8.44 -5.34 1.70
N LEU A 322 8.70 -5.11 2.98
CA LEU A 322 9.50 -6.03 3.80
C LEU A 322 8.70 -7.18 4.42
N CYS A 323 7.41 -6.98 4.71
CA CYS A 323 6.60 -8.01 5.33
C CYS A 323 5.75 -8.80 4.33
N LEU A 324 5.41 -8.20 3.18
CA LEU A 324 4.55 -8.79 2.16
C LEU A 324 5.23 -8.91 0.80
N PHE A 325 6.55 -8.68 0.76
CA PHE A 325 7.41 -8.99 -0.37
C PHE A 325 7.11 -8.20 -1.66
N ALA A 326 6.59 -6.98 -1.54
CA ALA A 326 6.36 -6.12 -2.70
C ALA A 326 7.66 -5.70 -3.42
N ASP A 327 8.81 -5.78 -2.71
CA ASP A 327 10.14 -5.53 -3.23
C ASP A 327 10.75 -6.70 -4.04
N ARG A 328 10.00 -7.81 -4.19
CA ARG A 328 10.47 -9.00 -4.93
C ARG A 328 10.12 -8.94 -6.42
N THR A 329 10.60 -7.91 -7.09
CA THR A 329 10.43 -7.67 -8.53
C THR A 329 11.51 -8.37 -9.35
N SER A 330 11.68 -9.68 -9.12
CA SER A 330 12.78 -10.50 -9.66
C SER A 330 12.54 -11.10 -11.05
N THR A 331 11.36 -10.87 -11.66
CA THR A 331 11.06 -11.40 -13.00
C THR A 331 11.62 -10.48 -14.09
N HIS A 332 11.75 -11.00 -15.31
CA HIS A 332 12.20 -10.20 -16.44
C HIS A 332 11.21 -9.10 -16.83
N TRP A 333 9.92 -9.43 -16.88
CA TRP A 333 8.88 -8.54 -17.39
C TRP A 333 8.36 -7.58 -16.33
N LEU A 334 8.21 -6.29 -16.71
CA LEU A 334 7.63 -5.27 -15.83
C LEU A 334 6.21 -5.63 -15.42
N SER A 335 5.39 -6.12 -16.35
CA SER A 335 4.02 -6.56 -16.11
C SER A 335 3.89 -7.66 -15.07
N SER A 336 4.79 -8.65 -15.11
CA SER A 336 4.81 -9.73 -14.11
C SER A 336 5.23 -9.21 -12.73
N ASN A 337 6.17 -8.27 -12.67
CA ASN A 337 6.57 -7.61 -11.43
C ASN A 337 5.43 -6.75 -10.88
N GLN A 338 4.73 -6.01 -11.75
CA GLN A 338 3.55 -5.25 -11.37
C GLN A 338 2.44 -6.14 -10.77
N LEU A 339 2.17 -7.30 -11.37
CA LEU A 339 1.21 -8.25 -10.82
C LEU A 339 1.61 -8.70 -9.40
N ARG A 340 2.88 -8.96 -9.14
CA ARG A 340 3.38 -9.32 -7.81
C ARG A 340 3.16 -8.21 -6.78
N VAL A 341 3.42 -6.95 -7.16
CA VAL A 341 3.15 -5.80 -6.29
C VAL A 341 1.66 -5.72 -5.94
N TRP A 342 0.76 -5.97 -6.91
CA TRP A 342 -0.68 -5.97 -6.63
C TRP A 342 -1.13 -7.14 -5.78
N LEU A 343 -0.59 -8.35 -5.97
CA LEU A 343 -0.89 -9.49 -5.10
C LEU A 343 -0.46 -9.22 -3.64
N SER A 344 0.72 -8.58 -3.47
CA SER A 344 1.18 -8.07 -2.18
C SER A 344 0.24 -6.98 -1.63
N GLY A 345 -0.19 -6.04 -2.47
CA GLY A 345 -1.14 -4.99 -2.11
C GLY A 345 -2.48 -5.54 -1.62
N ILE A 346 -3.04 -6.55 -2.31
CA ILE A 346 -4.28 -7.20 -1.87
C ILE A 346 -4.06 -7.95 -0.55
N ALA A 347 -2.92 -8.63 -0.36
CA ALA A 347 -2.57 -9.24 0.92
C ALA A 347 -2.48 -8.21 2.05
N TYR A 348 -1.93 -7.02 1.76
CA TYR A 348 -1.90 -5.89 2.69
C TYR A 348 -3.32 -5.44 3.06
N ILE A 349 -4.20 -5.25 2.07
CA ILE A 349 -5.60 -4.85 2.28
C ILE A 349 -6.33 -5.85 3.18
N LEU A 350 -6.13 -7.16 2.98
CA LEU A 350 -6.71 -8.19 3.84
C LEU A 350 -6.19 -8.11 5.28
N LEU A 351 -4.90 -7.89 5.48
CA LEU A 351 -4.32 -7.72 6.80
C LEU A 351 -4.76 -6.41 7.47
N ASN A 352 -4.96 -5.36 6.69
CA ASN A 352 -5.55 -4.12 7.19
C ASN A 352 -7.00 -4.32 7.63
N ALA A 353 -7.82 -5.05 6.86
CA ALA A 353 -9.17 -5.44 7.28
C ALA A 353 -9.15 -6.27 8.58
N MET A 354 -8.17 -7.14 8.76
CA MET A 354 -7.98 -7.86 10.03
C MET A 354 -7.75 -6.90 11.19
N ARG A 355 -6.93 -5.86 11.03
CA ARG A 355 -6.70 -4.84 12.08
C ARG A 355 -7.98 -4.08 12.41
N SER A 356 -8.63 -3.55 11.38
CA SER A 356 -9.79 -2.67 11.52
C SER A 356 -11.02 -3.40 12.09
N PHE A 357 -11.23 -4.63 11.71
CA PHE A 357 -12.46 -5.35 12.03
C PHE A 357 -12.24 -6.49 13.03
N ALA A 358 -11.33 -7.42 12.74
CA ALA A 358 -11.15 -8.61 13.57
C ALA A 358 -10.42 -8.29 14.88
N LEU A 359 -9.36 -7.49 14.82
CA LEU A 359 -8.49 -7.18 15.96
C LEU A 359 -8.91 -5.92 16.71
N LYS A 360 -9.99 -5.26 16.29
CA LYS A 360 -10.52 -4.06 16.96
C LYS A 360 -10.77 -4.32 18.42
N GLY A 361 -10.24 -3.42 19.28
CA GLY A 361 -10.35 -3.55 20.75
C GLY A 361 -9.38 -4.56 21.39
N THR A 362 -8.43 -5.10 20.62
CA THR A 362 -7.34 -5.92 21.14
C THR A 362 -6.01 -5.16 21.13
N GLU A 363 -5.01 -5.66 21.85
CA GLU A 363 -3.64 -5.12 21.82
C GLU A 363 -2.98 -5.24 20.42
N MET A 364 -3.53 -6.06 19.54
CA MET A 364 -3.02 -6.28 18.18
C MET A 364 -3.72 -5.43 17.12
N ALA A 365 -4.63 -4.53 17.47
CA ALA A 365 -5.33 -3.68 16.50
C ALA A 365 -4.40 -2.79 15.64
N ARG A 366 -3.19 -2.50 16.15
CA ARG A 366 -2.16 -1.74 15.42
C ARG A 366 -0.90 -2.58 15.12
N ALA A 367 -0.99 -3.90 15.23
CA ALA A 367 0.16 -4.77 15.01
C ALA A 367 0.55 -4.79 13.52
N ARG A 368 1.85 -4.93 13.24
CA ARG A 368 2.37 -5.09 11.89
C ARG A 368 1.97 -6.45 11.31
N CYS A 369 2.01 -6.56 9.99
CA CYS A 369 1.66 -7.79 9.25
C CYS A 369 2.47 -9.01 9.72
N ASP A 370 3.77 -8.85 9.97
CA ASP A 370 4.64 -9.92 10.48
C ASP A 370 4.22 -10.40 11.88
N SER A 371 3.83 -9.49 12.75
CA SER A 371 3.37 -9.81 14.11
C SER A 371 2.01 -10.52 14.09
N ILE A 372 1.07 -10.07 13.27
CA ILE A 372 -0.23 -10.73 13.08
C ILE A 372 -0.01 -12.15 12.55
N ARG A 373 0.81 -12.29 11.52
CA ARG A 373 1.18 -13.57 10.92
C ARG A 373 1.73 -14.55 11.95
N LEU A 374 2.75 -14.12 12.69
CA LEU A 374 3.43 -14.98 13.63
C LEU A 374 2.53 -15.40 14.81
N LYS A 375 1.69 -14.46 15.28
CA LYS A 375 0.88 -14.66 16.49
C LYS A 375 -0.52 -15.21 16.23
N LEU A 376 -1.06 -15.08 15.02
CA LEU A 376 -2.45 -15.48 14.74
C LEU A 376 -2.61 -16.45 13.58
N PHE A 377 -1.66 -16.51 12.63
CA PHE A 377 -1.78 -17.37 11.47
C PHE A 377 -0.86 -18.58 11.53
N LYS A 378 0.37 -18.43 12.03
CA LYS A 378 1.31 -19.55 12.15
C LYS A 378 1.12 -20.32 13.45
N ILE A 379 -0.10 -20.80 13.66
CA ILE A 379 -0.46 -21.65 14.82
C ILE A 379 -0.55 -23.09 14.36
N GLY A 380 0.21 -23.98 15.00
CA GLY A 380 0.12 -25.40 14.72
C GLY A 380 -1.28 -25.95 15.03
N ALA A 381 -1.89 -26.63 14.07
CA ALA A 381 -3.23 -27.19 14.18
C ALA A 381 -3.29 -28.60 13.63
N LEU A 382 -4.05 -29.48 14.29
CA LEU A 382 -4.46 -30.77 13.72
C LEU A 382 -5.67 -30.55 12.81
N VAL A 383 -5.51 -30.87 11.53
CA VAL A 383 -6.57 -30.71 10.55
C VAL A 383 -7.23 -32.08 10.33
N ARG A 384 -8.54 -32.15 10.53
CA ARG A 384 -9.36 -33.33 10.22
C ARG A 384 -10.45 -32.95 9.22
N VAL A 385 -10.40 -33.55 8.06
CA VAL A 385 -11.41 -33.36 7.00
C VAL A 385 -12.46 -34.46 7.09
N SER A 386 -13.72 -34.05 7.06
CA SER A 386 -14.88 -34.97 6.90
C SER A 386 -15.66 -34.52 5.66
N VAL A 387 -16.63 -35.35 5.23
CA VAL A 387 -17.44 -35.09 4.02
C VAL A 387 -18.06 -33.70 3.97
N ARG A 388 -18.35 -33.08 5.14
CA ARG A 388 -19.07 -31.79 5.23
C ARG A 388 -18.34 -30.71 6.01
N ARG A 389 -17.24 -31.03 6.70
CA ARG A 389 -16.59 -30.09 7.63
C ARG A 389 -15.09 -30.33 7.70
N VAL A 390 -14.37 -29.23 7.85
CA VAL A 390 -12.96 -29.23 8.21
C VAL A 390 -12.87 -28.81 9.68
N TYR A 391 -12.20 -29.61 10.51
CA TYR A 391 -11.98 -29.34 11.91
C TYR A 391 -10.53 -28.94 12.11
N LEU A 392 -10.32 -27.78 12.72
CA LEU A 392 -9.01 -27.27 13.10
C LEU A 392 -8.89 -27.36 14.62
N THR A 393 -8.04 -28.22 15.13
CA THR A 393 -7.79 -28.36 16.56
C THR A 393 -6.45 -27.71 16.89
N MET A 394 -6.49 -26.64 17.64
CA MET A 394 -5.32 -25.86 18.08
C MET A 394 -5.04 -26.10 19.56
N SER A 395 -3.83 -25.75 20.03
CA SER A 395 -3.44 -25.88 21.43
C SER A 395 -4.30 -25.01 22.35
N SER A 396 -4.87 -25.58 23.41
CA SER A 396 -5.64 -24.86 24.43
C SER A 396 -4.78 -23.90 25.27
N SER A 397 -3.45 -24.13 25.33
CA SER A 397 -2.49 -23.31 26.08
C SER A 397 -1.80 -22.25 25.20
N TYR A 398 -2.31 -21.99 24.00
CA TYR A 398 -1.71 -20.99 23.11
C TYR A 398 -1.81 -19.59 23.73
N PRO A 399 -0.69 -18.81 23.84
CA PRO A 399 -0.68 -17.53 24.57
C PRO A 399 -1.64 -16.49 24.02
N TYR A 400 -1.89 -16.47 22.71
CA TYR A 400 -2.78 -15.49 22.04
C TYR A 400 -4.18 -16.05 21.78
N LYS A 401 -4.57 -17.12 22.46
CA LYS A 401 -5.90 -17.76 22.32
C LYS A 401 -7.04 -16.76 22.46
N THR A 402 -7.01 -15.92 23.50
CA THR A 402 -8.04 -14.92 23.76
C THR A 402 -8.18 -13.91 22.61
N ILE A 403 -7.04 -13.47 22.04
CA ILE A 403 -7.05 -12.55 20.90
C ILE A 403 -7.65 -13.23 19.67
N PHE A 404 -7.26 -14.50 19.42
CA PHE A 404 -7.82 -15.29 18.32
C PHE A 404 -9.34 -15.46 18.45
N GLU A 405 -9.83 -15.79 19.65
CA GLU A 405 -11.27 -15.92 19.93
C GLU A 405 -12.00 -14.58 19.76
N MET A 406 -11.42 -13.47 20.27
CA MET A 406 -11.99 -12.13 20.07
C MET A 406 -12.05 -11.76 18.57
N ALA A 407 -10.98 -12.02 17.81
CA ALA A 407 -10.94 -11.78 16.38
C ALA A 407 -12.06 -12.55 15.65
N TYR A 408 -12.23 -13.83 15.97
CA TYR A 408 -13.29 -14.64 15.42
C TYR A 408 -14.69 -14.08 15.75
N LEU A 409 -14.93 -13.71 17.01
CA LEU A 409 -16.20 -13.14 17.46
C LEU A 409 -16.49 -11.77 16.80
N ASN A 410 -15.47 -10.95 16.61
CA ASN A 410 -15.61 -9.67 15.93
C ASN A 410 -16.00 -9.85 14.46
N LEU A 411 -15.36 -10.80 13.75
CA LEU A 411 -15.72 -11.12 12.37
C LEU A 411 -17.16 -11.64 12.23
N GLN A 412 -17.68 -12.38 13.21
CA GLN A 412 -19.09 -12.83 13.20
C GLN A 412 -20.10 -11.69 13.31
N LYS A 413 -19.70 -10.52 13.79
CA LYS A 413 -20.56 -9.33 13.92
C LYS A 413 -20.64 -8.51 12.63
N ILE A 414 -19.69 -8.71 11.72
CA ILE A 414 -19.70 -8.02 10.43
C ILE A 414 -20.79 -8.66 9.57
N ARG A 415 -21.86 -7.91 9.35
CA ARG A 415 -22.89 -8.28 8.37
C ARG A 415 -22.43 -7.77 7.00
N VAL A 416 -21.99 -8.67 6.15
CA VAL A 416 -21.75 -8.40 4.74
C VAL A 416 -23.08 -8.39 4.00
#